data_205039b42696d492508b08cd66f4bfc3
#
_entry.id   205039b42696d492508b08cd66f4bfc3
#
_cell.length_a   1.000
_cell.length_b   1.000
_cell.length_c   1.000
_cell.angle_alpha   90.00
_cell.angle_beta   90.00
_cell.angle_gamma   90.00
#
_symmetry.space_group_name_H-M   'P 1'
#
loop_
_entity.id
_entity.type
_entity.pdbx_description
1 polymer ?
#
loop_
_entity_poly.entity_id
_entity_poly.type
_entity_poly.pdbx_seq_one_letter_code
_entity_poly.pdbx_strand_id
1 'polypeptide(L)'
;MLIGFKAVEGAIAELGLDDKALPAIDEEIVAVVENDACGVDAVQALLGCTFGKSNLITRIRGKMAFSFFSRDTGKSVRLVLKPECGAGMEREEFADYLFSHPYNELFDVKEPFYGLPEPARLFKSHQCAICGESTAEFGLRVQEGKLVCIDCYDAYQREGF
;
A
#
# COMPACT_ATOMS: atom_id res chain seq x y z
N MET A 1 -9.42 -7.77 -8.97
CA MET A 1 -9.80 -6.33 -9.08
C MET A 1 -11.07 -6.00 -8.29
N LEU A 2 -12.18 -6.74 -8.37
CA LEU A 2 -13.45 -6.44 -7.66
C LEU A 2 -13.32 -6.36 -6.14
N ILE A 3 -12.53 -7.21 -5.50
CA ILE A 3 -12.26 -7.13 -4.06
C ILE A 3 -11.69 -5.75 -3.70
N GLY A 4 -10.73 -5.26 -4.48
CA GLY A 4 -10.17 -3.92 -4.27
C GLY A 4 -11.17 -2.79 -4.50
N PHE A 5 -12.05 -2.93 -5.50
CA PHE A 5 -13.15 -1.99 -5.72
C PHE A 5 -14.05 -1.90 -4.47
N LYS A 6 -14.45 -3.03 -3.90
CA LYS A 6 -15.25 -3.07 -2.68
C LYS A 6 -14.49 -2.56 -1.44
N ALA A 7 -13.19 -2.76 -1.38
CA ALA A 7 -12.36 -2.17 -0.33
C ALA A 7 -12.31 -0.63 -0.45
N VAL A 8 -12.26 -0.09 -1.67
CA VAL A 8 -12.34 1.35 -1.93
C VAL A 8 -13.71 1.92 -1.54
N GLU A 9 -14.80 1.23 -1.89
CA GLU A 9 -16.17 1.59 -1.45
C GLU A 9 -16.24 1.72 0.09
N GLY A 10 -15.68 0.74 0.79
CA GLY A 10 -15.58 0.79 2.25
C GLY A 10 -14.67 1.91 2.77
N ALA A 11 -13.56 2.19 2.13
CA ALA A 11 -12.67 3.28 2.50
C ALA A 11 -13.38 4.64 2.39
N ILE A 12 -14.08 4.88 1.29
CA ILE A 12 -14.85 6.11 1.06
C ILE A 12 -15.88 6.31 2.18
N ALA A 13 -16.65 5.26 2.50
CA ALA A 13 -17.69 5.32 3.51
C ALA A 13 -17.12 5.56 4.93
N GLU A 14 -16.11 4.79 5.34
CA GLU A 14 -15.56 4.82 6.70
C GLU A 14 -14.73 6.10 6.98
N LEU A 15 -13.97 6.56 6.00
CA LEU A 15 -13.19 7.79 6.11
C LEU A 15 -14.06 9.03 5.88
N GLY A 16 -15.25 8.89 5.29
CA GLY A 16 -16.14 9.99 4.94
C GLY A 16 -15.55 10.86 3.82
N LEU A 17 -15.00 10.23 2.79
CA LEU A 17 -14.41 10.94 1.66
C LEU A 17 -15.49 11.48 0.72
N ASP A 18 -15.22 12.63 0.12
CA ASP A 18 -16.07 13.18 -0.95
C ASP A 18 -15.65 12.52 -2.29
N ASP A 19 -16.56 11.82 -2.94
CA ASP A 19 -16.32 11.18 -4.23
C ASP A 19 -15.85 12.17 -5.31
N LYS A 20 -16.20 13.45 -5.18
CA LYS A 20 -15.77 14.51 -6.11
C LYS A 20 -14.31 14.93 -5.90
N ALA A 21 -13.74 14.61 -4.75
CA ALA A 21 -12.34 14.88 -4.43
C ALA A 21 -11.42 13.69 -4.81
N LEU A 22 -11.97 12.64 -5.41
CA LEU A 22 -11.22 11.46 -5.84
C LEU A 22 -10.95 11.47 -7.36
N PRO A 23 -9.84 10.90 -7.81
CA PRO A 23 -8.73 10.35 -7.01
C PRO A 23 -7.92 11.44 -6.30
N ALA A 24 -7.28 11.09 -5.18
CA ALA A 24 -6.38 11.98 -4.42
C ALA A 24 -5.30 12.58 -5.33
N ILE A 25 -5.08 13.88 -5.20
CA ILE A 25 -4.11 14.61 -6.04
C ILE A 25 -2.68 14.29 -5.58
N ASP A 26 -2.48 14.25 -4.27
CA ASP A 26 -1.17 13.98 -3.64
C ASP A 26 -1.32 12.93 -2.53
N GLU A 27 -0.86 13.18 -1.31
CA GLU A 27 -0.83 12.25 -0.19
C GLU A 27 -2.00 12.41 0.79
N GLU A 28 -3.10 13.07 0.42
CA GLU A 28 -4.27 13.28 1.30
C GLU A 28 -4.85 11.95 1.78
N ILE A 29 -4.79 10.93 0.92
CA ILE A 29 -5.16 9.56 1.24
C ILE A 29 -3.94 8.66 1.13
N VAL A 30 -3.71 7.85 2.15
CA VAL A 30 -2.65 6.84 2.17
C VAL A 30 -3.26 5.46 2.25
N ALA A 31 -2.81 4.56 1.40
CA ALA A 31 -3.19 3.14 1.42
C ALA A 31 -1.99 2.26 1.82
N VAL A 32 -2.21 1.35 2.76
CA VAL A 32 -1.26 0.28 3.08
C VAL A 32 -1.90 -1.05 2.72
N VAL A 33 -1.30 -1.77 1.77
CA VAL A 33 -1.82 -3.03 1.25
C VAL A 33 -1.01 -4.22 1.78
N GLU A 34 -1.72 -5.26 2.22
CA GLU A 34 -1.10 -6.46 2.79
C GLU A 34 -0.96 -7.61 1.78
N ASN A 35 -1.26 -7.34 0.52
CA ASN A 35 -1.13 -8.25 -0.62
C ASN A 35 -0.65 -7.51 -1.88
N ASP A 36 -0.27 -8.28 -2.89
CA ASP A 36 0.16 -7.85 -4.22
C ASP A 36 -0.79 -8.33 -5.34
N ALA A 37 -2.04 -8.63 -4.97
CA ALA A 37 -3.05 -9.08 -5.89
C ALA A 37 -3.67 -7.91 -6.69
N CYS A 38 -4.33 -8.20 -7.81
CA CYS A 38 -4.96 -7.21 -8.71
C CYS A 38 -6.03 -6.30 -8.04
N GLY A 39 -6.43 -6.56 -6.79
CA GLY A 39 -7.24 -5.64 -5.99
C GLY A 39 -6.52 -4.31 -5.71
N VAL A 40 -5.19 -4.32 -5.66
CA VAL A 40 -4.37 -3.12 -5.46
C VAL A 40 -4.50 -2.15 -6.63
N ASP A 41 -4.73 -2.64 -7.86
CA ASP A 41 -4.96 -1.80 -9.04
C ASP A 41 -6.21 -0.91 -8.88
N ALA A 42 -7.26 -1.45 -8.25
CA ALA A 42 -8.46 -0.65 -7.96
C ALA A 42 -8.17 0.45 -6.94
N VAL A 43 -7.34 0.19 -5.93
CA VAL A 43 -6.90 1.21 -4.96
C VAL A 43 -6.12 2.32 -5.67
N GLN A 44 -5.23 1.98 -6.59
CA GLN A 44 -4.47 2.96 -7.36
C GLN A 44 -5.37 3.81 -8.27
N ALA A 45 -6.26 3.15 -9.01
CA ALA A 45 -7.09 3.81 -10.01
C ALA A 45 -8.16 4.71 -9.38
N LEU A 46 -8.80 4.26 -8.30
CA LEU A 46 -9.97 4.92 -7.74
C LEU A 46 -9.62 5.91 -6.62
N LEU A 47 -8.68 5.57 -5.75
CA LEU A 47 -8.24 6.46 -4.68
C LEU A 47 -7.03 7.31 -5.06
N GLY A 48 -6.36 6.99 -6.15
CA GLY A 48 -5.14 7.68 -6.56
C GLY A 48 -3.93 7.38 -5.66
N CYS A 49 -3.97 6.31 -4.88
CA CYS A 49 -2.81 5.89 -4.09
C CYS A 49 -1.82 5.13 -4.97
N THR A 50 -0.67 5.70 -5.23
CA THR A 50 0.34 5.14 -6.15
C THR A 50 1.75 5.14 -5.55
N PHE A 51 2.62 4.28 -6.07
CA PHE A 51 4.03 4.26 -5.66
C PHE A 51 4.73 5.59 -5.93
N GLY A 52 4.45 6.22 -7.07
CA GLY A 52 5.11 7.47 -7.46
C GLY A 52 4.80 8.64 -6.54
N LYS A 53 3.61 8.64 -5.92
CA LYS A 53 3.21 9.62 -4.90
C LYS A 53 3.61 9.21 -3.49
N SER A 54 4.16 8.01 -3.32
CA SER A 54 4.55 7.43 -2.02
C SER A 54 3.38 7.25 -1.03
N ASN A 55 2.15 7.35 -1.50
CA ASN A 55 0.93 7.14 -0.71
C ASN A 55 0.32 5.74 -0.89
N LEU A 56 0.95 4.86 -1.68
CA LEU A 56 0.70 3.42 -1.71
C LEU A 56 1.87 2.69 -1.06
N ILE A 57 1.65 2.13 0.11
CA ILE A 57 2.66 1.43 0.90
C ILE A 57 2.36 -0.07 0.88
N THR A 58 3.34 -0.87 0.52
CA THR A 58 3.22 -2.33 0.53
C THR A 58 3.75 -2.90 1.84
N ARG A 59 2.92 -3.67 2.51
CA ARG A 59 3.27 -4.44 3.70
C ARG A 59 2.83 -5.89 3.51
N ILE A 60 3.45 -6.57 2.56
CA ILE A 60 3.01 -7.89 2.11
C ILE A 60 2.98 -8.90 3.27
N ARG A 61 1.78 -9.45 3.51
CA ARG A 61 1.49 -10.44 4.55
C ARG A 61 0.65 -11.61 4.02
N GLY A 62 0.37 -11.63 2.70
CA GLY A 62 -0.49 -12.63 2.07
C GLY A 62 -1.95 -12.56 2.52
N LYS A 63 -2.40 -11.41 3.01
CA LYS A 63 -3.77 -11.19 3.47
C LYS A 63 -4.53 -10.30 2.51
N MET A 64 -5.77 -10.65 2.17
CA MET A 64 -6.67 -9.74 1.47
C MET A 64 -7.14 -8.66 2.43
N ALA A 65 -6.23 -7.77 2.75
CA ALA A 65 -6.42 -6.69 3.70
C ALA A 65 -5.83 -5.39 3.17
N PHE A 66 -6.54 -4.29 3.44
CA PHE A 66 -6.25 -2.95 2.98
C PHE A 66 -6.48 -1.98 4.15
N SER A 67 -5.49 -1.17 4.47
CA SER A 67 -5.65 -0.10 5.46
C SER A 67 -5.61 1.24 4.75
N PHE A 68 -6.54 2.12 5.09
CA PHE A 68 -6.68 3.44 4.50
C PHE A 68 -6.64 4.51 5.59
N PHE A 69 -6.02 5.62 5.27
CA PHE A 69 -5.85 6.76 6.15
C PHE A 69 -6.17 8.04 5.39
N SER A 70 -6.90 8.94 6.03
CA SER A 70 -7.08 10.31 5.54
C SER A 70 -6.26 11.26 6.40
N ARG A 71 -5.36 12.02 5.77
CA ARG A 71 -4.56 13.05 6.47
C ARG A 71 -5.41 14.22 6.93
N ASP A 72 -6.42 14.57 6.15
CA ASP A 72 -7.27 15.72 6.42
C ASP A 72 -8.21 15.49 7.61
N THR A 73 -8.79 14.30 7.70
CA THR A 73 -9.74 13.97 8.77
C THR A 73 -9.11 13.26 9.96
N GLY A 74 -7.90 12.74 9.80
CA GLY A 74 -7.24 11.88 10.79
C GLY A 74 -7.90 10.51 10.98
N LYS A 75 -8.92 10.18 10.17
CA LYS A 75 -9.60 8.88 10.23
C LYS A 75 -8.76 7.80 9.58
N SER A 76 -8.95 6.59 10.05
CA SER A 76 -8.33 5.39 9.48
C SER A 76 -9.26 4.19 9.56
N VAL A 77 -9.08 3.26 8.65
CA VAL A 77 -9.82 1.99 8.60
C VAL A 77 -8.95 0.88 8.03
N ARG A 78 -9.11 -0.33 8.54
CA ARG A 78 -8.54 -1.54 7.96
C ARG A 78 -9.67 -2.49 7.57
N LEU A 79 -9.75 -2.81 6.29
CA LEU A 79 -10.73 -3.71 5.72
C LEU A 79 -10.05 -5.06 5.42
N VAL A 80 -10.59 -6.14 6.00
CA VAL A 80 -10.07 -7.50 5.83
C VAL A 80 -11.15 -8.35 5.21
N LEU A 81 -10.92 -8.91 4.03
CA LEU A 81 -11.89 -9.80 3.39
C LEU A 81 -12.19 -10.99 4.33
N LYS A 82 -13.47 -11.25 4.59
CA LYS A 82 -13.91 -12.34 5.46
C LYS A 82 -13.53 -13.71 4.86
N PRO A 83 -13.09 -14.69 5.68
CA PRO A 83 -12.65 -15.99 5.19
C PRO A 83 -13.72 -16.77 4.40
N GLU A 84 -14.98 -16.58 4.77
CA GLU A 84 -16.14 -17.20 4.12
C GLU A 84 -16.54 -16.55 2.80
N CYS A 85 -16.04 -15.33 2.53
CA CYS A 85 -16.39 -14.58 1.34
C CYS A 85 -15.88 -15.27 0.08
N GLY A 86 -16.81 -15.79 -0.71
CA GLY A 86 -16.52 -16.51 -1.96
C GLY A 86 -16.09 -17.97 -1.78
N ALA A 87 -16.19 -18.51 -0.57
CA ALA A 87 -15.82 -19.90 -0.32
C ALA A 87 -16.71 -20.88 -1.14
N GLY A 88 -16.09 -21.68 -1.98
CA GLY A 88 -16.78 -22.67 -2.83
C GLY A 88 -17.49 -22.11 -4.05
N MET A 89 -17.36 -20.79 -4.33
CA MET A 89 -17.94 -20.14 -5.50
C MET A 89 -17.00 -20.22 -6.69
N GLU A 90 -17.57 -20.41 -7.89
CA GLU A 90 -16.85 -20.21 -9.14
C GLU A 90 -16.60 -18.72 -9.38
N ARG A 91 -15.66 -18.41 -10.28
CA ARG A 91 -15.20 -17.03 -10.50
C ARG A 91 -16.30 -16.04 -10.87
N GLU A 92 -17.24 -16.45 -11.73
CA GLU A 92 -18.35 -15.60 -12.17
C GLU A 92 -19.35 -15.39 -11.05
N GLU A 93 -19.73 -16.45 -10.36
CA GLU A 93 -20.59 -16.40 -9.19
C GLU A 93 -20.02 -15.53 -8.08
N PHE A 94 -18.72 -15.64 -7.83
CA PHE A 94 -18.04 -14.78 -6.85
C PHE A 94 -18.02 -13.29 -7.28
N ALA A 95 -17.91 -13.01 -8.56
CA ALA A 95 -18.01 -11.65 -9.05
C ALA A 95 -19.40 -11.05 -8.81
N ASP A 96 -20.46 -11.79 -9.12
CA ASP A 96 -21.84 -11.39 -8.89
C ASP A 96 -22.13 -11.22 -7.40
N TYR A 97 -21.60 -12.12 -6.58
CA TYR A 97 -21.68 -12.03 -5.11
C TYR A 97 -21.04 -10.73 -4.60
N LEU A 98 -19.83 -10.40 -5.04
CA LEU A 98 -19.16 -9.16 -4.66
C LEU A 98 -19.97 -7.92 -5.08
N PHE A 99 -20.54 -7.90 -6.29
CA PHE A 99 -21.34 -6.75 -6.75
C PHE A 99 -22.64 -6.58 -5.97
N SER A 100 -23.29 -7.67 -5.59
CA SER A 100 -24.62 -7.65 -4.95
C SER A 100 -24.56 -7.35 -3.44
N HIS A 101 -23.40 -7.44 -2.80
CA HIS A 101 -23.26 -7.24 -1.35
C HIS A 101 -22.51 -5.93 -1.01
N PRO A 102 -22.93 -5.23 0.03
CA PRO A 102 -22.22 -4.05 0.52
C PRO A 102 -20.90 -4.46 1.19
N TYR A 103 -19.92 -3.53 1.21
CA TYR A 103 -18.56 -3.81 1.71
C TYR A 103 -18.54 -4.37 3.15
N ASN A 104 -19.43 -3.93 4.04
CA ASN A 104 -19.48 -4.35 5.44
C ASN A 104 -19.97 -5.79 5.63
N GLU A 105 -20.62 -6.38 4.64
CA GLU A 105 -20.92 -7.79 4.61
C GLU A 105 -19.74 -8.62 4.11
N LEU A 106 -18.91 -8.05 3.25
CA LEU A 106 -17.75 -8.71 2.63
C LEU A 106 -16.47 -8.61 3.49
N PHE A 107 -16.32 -7.52 4.22
CA PHE A 107 -15.12 -7.24 5.00
C PHE A 107 -15.40 -7.13 6.50
N ASP A 108 -14.45 -7.55 7.29
CA ASP A 108 -14.30 -7.10 8.66
C ASP A 108 -13.74 -5.69 8.66
N VAL A 109 -14.47 -4.77 9.28
CA VAL A 109 -14.03 -3.38 9.47
C VAL A 109 -13.29 -3.27 10.80
N LYS A 110 -12.02 -2.90 10.77
CA LYS A 110 -11.11 -2.91 11.93
C LYS A 110 -10.28 -1.64 11.97
N GLU A 111 -9.70 -1.35 13.12
CA GLU A 111 -8.62 -0.36 13.24
C GLU A 111 -7.32 -0.91 12.66
N PRO A 112 -6.52 -0.09 11.97
CA PRO A 112 -5.18 -0.47 11.57
C PRO A 112 -4.28 -0.78 12.78
N PHE A 113 -3.34 -1.71 12.64
CA PHE A 113 -2.36 -2.05 13.70
C PHE A 113 -1.26 -1.01 13.87
N TYR A 114 -1.22 0.00 13.03
CA TYR A 114 -0.19 1.05 12.97
C TYR A 114 -0.87 2.39 12.67
N GLY A 115 -0.21 3.46 13.08
CA GLY A 115 -0.70 4.81 12.83
C GLY A 115 -0.54 5.26 11.38
N LEU A 116 -1.05 6.44 11.07
CA LEU A 116 -0.89 7.11 9.78
C LEU A 116 0.61 7.17 9.42
N PRO A 117 1.02 6.63 8.25
CA PRO A 117 2.39 6.72 7.78
C PRO A 117 2.86 8.17 7.61
N GLU A 118 4.13 8.42 7.91
CA GLU A 118 4.72 9.74 7.67
C GLU A 118 4.64 10.13 6.19
N PRO A 119 4.59 11.43 5.88
CA PRO A 119 4.71 11.91 4.50
C PRO A 119 6.03 11.48 3.86
N ALA A 120 6.03 11.39 2.53
CA ALA A 120 7.24 11.13 1.77
C ALA A 120 8.32 12.18 2.06
N ARG A 121 9.57 11.72 2.17
CA ARG A 121 10.72 12.59 2.39
C ARG A 121 11.48 12.79 1.09
N LEU A 122 11.92 14.01 0.85
CA LEU A 122 12.87 14.31 -0.21
C LEU A 122 14.29 14.04 0.29
N PHE A 123 15.06 13.27 -0.47
CA PHE A 123 16.43 12.91 -0.17
C PHE A 123 17.38 13.55 -1.20
N LYS A 124 18.55 13.97 -0.75
CA LYS A 124 19.64 14.31 -1.67
C LYS A 124 20.16 13.06 -2.35
N SER A 125 20.59 13.22 -3.59
CA SER A 125 21.26 12.14 -4.33
C SER A 125 22.75 12.35 -4.36
N HIS A 126 23.49 11.24 -4.25
CA HIS A 126 24.95 11.20 -4.35
C HIS A 126 25.36 10.13 -5.36
N GLN A 127 26.54 10.28 -5.96
CA GLN A 127 27.06 9.26 -6.84
C GLN A 127 27.62 8.07 -6.05
N CYS A 128 27.27 6.87 -6.47
CA CYS A 128 27.89 5.66 -5.96
C CYS A 128 29.38 5.63 -6.33
N ALA A 129 30.26 5.38 -5.37
CA ALA A 129 31.70 5.36 -5.60
C ALA A 129 32.19 4.19 -6.46
N ILE A 130 31.34 3.19 -6.71
CA ILE A 130 31.66 1.99 -7.50
C ILE A 130 31.07 2.09 -8.91
N CYS A 131 29.75 2.18 -9.06
CA CYS A 131 29.11 2.22 -10.39
C CYS A 131 28.94 3.65 -10.94
N GLY A 132 29.10 4.69 -10.13
CA GLY A 132 28.92 6.09 -10.55
C GLY A 132 27.47 6.53 -10.69
N GLU A 133 26.49 5.67 -10.46
CA GLU A 133 25.07 5.99 -10.58
C GLU A 133 24.59 6.91 -9.44
N SER A 134 23.69 7.85 -9.79
CA SER A 134 23.09 8.75 -8.81
C SER A 134 22.08 7.99 -7.96
N THR A 135 22.26 8.00 -6.65
CA THR A 135 21.46 7.25 -5.69
C THR A 135 21.01 8.16 -4.54
N ALA A 136 19.73 8.12 -4.18
CA ALA A 136 19.20 8.84 -3.03
C ALA A 136 19.82 8.34 -1.71
N GLU A 137 19.98 9.21 -0.73
CA GLU A 137 20.65 8.93 0.56
C GLU A 137 20.18 7.63 1.24
N PHE A 138 18.88 7.35 1.23
CA PHE A 138 18.33 6.15 1.86
C PHE A 138 18.81 4.84 1.20
N GLY A 139 19.16 4.90 -0.09
CA GLY A 139 19.69 3.78 -0.90
C GLY A 139 21.21 3.64 -0.82
N LEU A 140 21.90 4.42 0.02
CA LEU A 140 23.34 4.40 0.17
C LEU A 140 23.78 3.71 1.46
N ARG A 141 24.97 3.16 1.41
CA ARG A 141 25.70 2.58 2.56
C ARG A 141 27.13 3.14 2.55
N VAL A 142 27.74 3.16 3.73
CA VAL A 142 29.17 3.50 3.86
C VAL A 142 29.99 2.21 3.82
N GLN A 143 30.92 2.11 2.89
CA GLN A 143 31.89 1.03 2.78
C GLN A 143 33.28 1.62 2.57
N GLU A 144 34.21 1.29 3.46
CA GLU A 144 35.60 1.81 3.42
C GLU A 144 35.66 3.34 3.34
N GLY A 145 34.76 4.03 4.05
CA GLY A 145 34.66 5.50 4.05
C GLY A 145 34.05 6.12 2.80
N LYS A 146 33.54 5.32 1.85
CA LYS A 146 32.89 5.76 0.60
C LYS A 146 31.39 5.47 0.62
N LEU A 147 30.61 6.30 -0.08
CA LEU A 147 29.19 6.06 -0.31
C LEU A 147 29.03 5.11 -1.49
N VAL A 148 28.35 3.98 -1.26
CA VAL A 148 28.03 2.97 -2.28
C VAL A 148 26.55 2.66 -2.28
N CYS A 149 25.94 2.41 -3.45
CA CYS A 149 24.54 2.00 -3.53
C CYS A 149 24.36 0.56 -3.01
N ILE A 150 23.10 0.22 -2.70
CA ILE A 150 22.76 -1.10 -2.14
C ILE A 150 23.23 -2.24 -3.04
N ASP A 151 23.15 -2.08 -4.37
CA ASP A 151 23.58 -3.12 -5.33
C ASP A 151 25.09 -3.30 -5.38
N CYS A 152 25.87 -2.25 -5.09
CA CYS A 152 27.33 -2.29 -5.05
C CYS A 152 27.88 -2.58 -3.65
N TYR A 153 27.00 -2.51 -2.63
CA TYR A 153 27.42 -2.72 -1.25
C TYR A 153 27.74 -4.20 -0.97
N ASP A 154 28.99 -4.47 -0.60
CA ASP A 154 29.42 -5.79 -0.17
C ASP A 154 29.15 -5.96 1.33
N ALA A 155 28.02 -6.61 1.64
CA ALA A 155 27.62 -6.83 3.02
C ALA A 155 28.57 -7.85 3.67
N TYR A 156 29.21 -7.46 4.77
CA TYR A 156 30.01 -8.38 5.56
C TYR A 156 29.17 -9.58 5.99
N GLN A 157 29.54 -10.76 5.49
CA GLN A 157 28.95 -12.03 5.88
C GLN A 157 30.04 -12.85 6.57
N ARG A 158 29.78 -13.19 7.82
CA ARG A 158 30.62 -14.14 8.52
C ARG A 158 30.11 -15.56 8.21
N GLU A 159 30.91 -16.35 7.50
CA GLU A 159 30.54 -17.73 7.19
C GLU A 159 30.23 -18.51 8.48
N GLY A 160 29.15 -19.28 8.50
CA GLY A 160 28.86 -20.27 9.54
C GLY A 160 27.81 -19.87 10.59
N PHE A 161 26.95 -18.87 10.32
CA PHE A 161 25.78 -18.57 11.17
C PHE A 161 24.50 -18.46 10.33
#